data_11b944815ae1abc903b176f748d2e90d
#
_entry.id   11b944815ae1abc903b176f748d2e90d
#
_cell.length_a   1.000
_cell.length_b   1.000
_cell.length_c   1.000
_cell.angle_alpha   90.00
_cell.angle_beta   90.00
_cell.angle_gamma   90.00
#
_symmetry.space_group_name_H-M   'P 1'
#
loop_
_entity.id
_entity.type
_entity.pdbx_description
1 polymer ?
#
loop_
_entity_poly.entity_id
_entity_poly.type
_entity_poly.pdbx_seq_one_letter_code
_entity_poly.pdbx_strand_id
1 'polypeptide(L)'
;MPDTAYSTWGFWAMSSVDISPNTGNQNASVHLGTWVSGQTLAQNEIPTSGTASMSGAAVMNVAYRHNQTGTNYDVHKYTTTADVAASFTWGTSGYSGSLDFTNFDDKNTIVANAGFTAFTVAITGTDHTYTGNSTTSLQNDWLGGASVAGALYGDTSPDESGGRVNVNIYKSGDIGTAGANDFYMAEGIYLID
;
A
#
# COMPACT_ATOMS: atom_id res chain seq x y z
N MET A 1 9.18 3.24 -10.18
CA MET A 1 8.13 4.25 -10.30
C MET A 1 8.21 4.83 -11.70
N PRO A 2 7.08 5.09 -12.39
CA PRO A 2 7.06 5.72 -13.70
C PRO A 2 7.65 7.13 -13.67
N ASP A 3 8.06 7.63 -14.82
CA ASP A 3 8.49 9.01 -15.03
C ASP A 3 7.25 9.83 -15.42
N THR A 4 6.69 10.54 -14.46
CA THR A 4 5.38 11.17 -14.54
C THR A 4 5.49 12.65 -14.87
N ALA A 5 4.51 13.19 -15.62
CA ALA A 5 4.48 14.59 -16.05
C ALA A 5 3.75 15.52 -15.07
N TYR A 6 2.73 14.99 -14.38
CA TYR A 6 1.83 15.77 -13.54
C TYR A 6 1.95 15.46 -12.06
N SER A 7 2.65 14.39 -11.70
CA SER A 7 2.84 13.99 -10.32
C SER A 7 4.30 13.72 -9.97
N THR A 8 4.59 13.71 -8.70
CA THR A 8 5.90 13.39 -8.17
C THR A 8 5.76 12.64 -6.86
N TRP A 9 6.76 11.90 -6.50
CA TRP A 9 6.78 11.08 -5.31
C TRP A 9 8.14 11.16 -4.62
N GLY A 10 8.16 10.75 -3.39
CA GLY A 10 9.42 10.67 -2.65
C GLY A 10 9.25 9.94 -1.33
N PHE A 11 10.35 9.87 -0.64
CA PHE A 11 10.38 9.37 0.73
C PHE A 11 11.22 10.30 1.58
N TRP A 12 10.96 10.28 2.86
CA TRP A 12 11.79 10.90 3.89
C TRP A 12 12.18 9.84 4.92
N ALA A 13 13.33 10.04 5.50
CA ALA A 13 13.82 9.20 6.58
C ALA A 13 14.20 10.08 7.77
N MET A 14 13.82 9.65 8.95
CA MET A 14 14.24 10.25 10.21
C MET A 14 14.86 9.17 11.07
N SER A 15 16.07 9.39 11.54
CA SER A 15 16.72 8.51 12.52
C SER A 15 16.76 9.18 13.89
N SER A 16 16.46 8.43 14.93
CA SER A 16 16.66 8.84 16.29
C SER A 16 17.50 7.81 17.03
N VAL A 17 18.38 8.29 17.89
CA VAL A 17 19.16 7.43 18.81
C VAL A 17 18.77 7.83 20.22
N ASP A 18 18.19 6.88 20.95
CA ASP A 18 17.91 7.02 22.36
C ASP A 18 19.02 6.34 23.16
N ILE A 19 19.70 7.12 23.98
CA ILE A 19 20.78 6.62 24.83
C ILE A 19 20.23 6.51 26.25
N SER A 20 20.03 5.27 26.72
CA SER A 20 19.64 5.06 28.12
C SER A 20 20.78 5.45 29.06
N PRO A 21 20.59 6.48 29.90
CA PRO A 21 21.65 6.97 30.79
C PRO A 21 22.03 5.95 31.89
N ASN A 22 21.17 4.96 32.14
CA ASN A 22 21.39 3.99 33.23
C ASN A 22 22.01 2.69 32.77
N THR A 23 21.92 2.32 31.51
CA THR A 23 22.40 1.02 31.00
C THR A 23 23.43 1.15 29.88
N GLY A 24 23.64 2.35 29.36
CA GLY A 24 24.49 2.58 28.19
C GLY A 24 23.93 1.96 26.88
N ASN A 25 22.76 1.36 26.94
CA ASN A 25 22.13 0.79 25.75
C ASN A 25 21.70 1.90 24.80
N GLN A 26 22.04 1.75 23.53
CA GLN A 26 21.63 2.64 22.46
C GLN A 26 20.51 1.95 21.66
N ASN A 27 19.36 2.59 21.58
CA ASN A 27 18.29 2.17 20.71
C ASN A 27 18.24 3.14 19.50
N ALA A 28 18.57 2.65 18.33
CA ALA A 28 18.42 3.40 17.09
C ALA A 28 17.07 3.03 16.46
N SER A 29 16.30 4.05 16.11
CA SER A 29 15.08 3.87 15.31
C SER A 29 15.16 4.69 14.03
N VAL A 30 14.69 4.11 12.94
CA VAL A 30 14.56 4.79 11.65
C VAL A 30 13.07 4.78 11.30
N HIS A 31 12.54 5.97 11.05
CA HIS A 31 11.20 6.15 10.53
C HIS A 31 11.30 6.53 9.05
N LEU A 32 10.60 5.78 8.22
CA LEU A 32 10.50 6.04 6.78
C LEU A 32 9.07 6.46 6.47
N GLY A 33 8.90 7.56 5.77
CA GLY A 33 7.62 7.99 5.25
C GLY A 33 7.70 8.19 3.74
N THR A 34 6.62 7.88 3.07
CA THR A 34 6.46 8.06 1.63
C THR A 34 5.40 9.13 1.36
N TRP A 35 5.54 9.84 0.26
CA TRP A 35 4.57 10.84 -0.18
C TRP A 35 4.43 10.82 -1.70
N VAL A 36 3.24 11.18 -2.16
CA VAL A 36 2.93 11.48 -3.56
C VAL A 36 2.18 12.80 -3.60
N SER A 37 2.45 13.62 -4.60
CA SER A 37 1.81 14.91 -4.82
C SER A 37 1.80 15.21 -6.30
N GLY A 38 0.84 16.05 -6.74
CA GLY A 38 0.76 16.39 -8.16
C GLY A 38 -0.26 17.49 -8.45
N GLN A 39 -0.39 17.84 -9.72
CA GLN A 39 -1.43 18.72 -10.24
C GLN A 39 -2.73 17.93 -10.31
N THR A 40 -3.63 18.16 -9.37
CA THR A 40 -4.93 17.51 -9.36
C THR A 40 -5.88 18.14 -10.36
N LEU A 41 -6.73 17.32 -10.97
CA LEU A 41 -7.78 17.77 -11.89
C LEU A 41 -8.83 18.63 -11.17
N ALA A 42 -9.36 19.63 -11.88
CA ALA A 42 -10.54 20.32 -11.44
C ALA A 42 -11.79 19.42 -11.62
N GLN A 43 -12.85 19.69 -10.87
CA GLN A 43 -14.06 18.87 -10.88
C GLN A 43 -14.69 18.73 -12.28
N ASN A 44 -14.64 19.77 -13.08
CA ASN A 44 -15.19 19.79 -14.45
C ASN A 44 -14.31 19.08 -15.49
N GLU A 45 -13.13 18.63 -15.09
CA GLU A 45 -12.18 17.88 -15.94
C GLU A 45 -12.28 16.37 -15.69
N ILE A 46 -13.04 15.96 -14.68
CA ILE A 46 -13.32 14.55 -14.42
C ILE A 46 -14.27 14.03 -15.50
N PRO A 47 -13.93 12.96 -16.24
CA PRO A 47 -14.80 12.39 -17.25
C PRO A 47 -16.14 11.93 -16.67
N THR A 48 -17.20 12.10 -17.40
CA THR A 48 -18.57 11.67 -17.02
C THR A 48 -19.02 10.39 -17.72
N SER A 49 -18.16 9.82 -18.56
CA SER A 49 -18.40 8.55 -19.27
C SER A 49 -17.10 7.97 -19.81
N GLY A 50 -17.10 6.68 -20.12
CA GLY A 50 -15.95 5.97 -20.68
C GLY A 50 -15.16 5.19 -19.67
N THR A 51 -14.01 4.67 -20.07
CA THR A 51 -13.09 3.87 -19.25
C THR A 51 -11.66 4.33 -19.47
N ALA A 52 -10.82 4.13 -18.47
CA ALA A 52 -9.37 4.27 -18.58
C ALA A 52 -8.67 3.09 -17.91
N SER A 53 -7.46 2.78 -18.38
CA SER A 53 -6.55 1.83 -17.73
C SER A 53 -5.19 2.49 -17.60
N MET A 54 -4.59 2.35 -16.45
CA MET A 54 -3.28 2.89 -16.10
C MET A 54 -2.42 1.79 -15.49
N SER A 55 -1.10 1.92 -15.57
CA SER A 55 -0.18 0.98 -14.96
C SER A 55 1.03 1.69 -14.36
N GLY A 56 1.65 1.05 -13.40
CA GLY A 56 2.84 1.61 -12.76
C GLY A 56 3.32 0.76 -11.59
N ALA A 57 3.76 1.38 -10.52
CA ALA A 57 4.38 0.68 -9.41
C ALA A 57 4.00 1.23 -8.05
N ALA A 58 4.14 0.39 -7.04
CA ALA A 58 4.08 0.75 -5.63
C ALA A 58 5.41 0.51 -4.94
N VAL A 59 5.67 1.30 -3.89
CA VAL A 59 6.76 1.07 -2.93
C VAL A 59 6.15 1.07 -1.54
N MET A 60 6.40 0.02 -0.77
CA MET A 60 5.82 -0.15 0.55
C MET A 60 6.87 -0.54 1.58
N ASN A 61 6.75 0.02 2.79
CA ASN A 61 7.47 -0.44 3.97
C ASN A 61 6.66 -1.53 4.65
N VAL A 62 7.27 -2.65 4.91
CA VAL A 62 6.65 -3.84 5.46
C VAL A 62 7.16 -4.10 6.88
N ALA A 63 6.25 -4.44 7.77
CA ALA A 63 6.52 -5.06 9.04
C ALA A 63 5.79 -6.41 9.09
N TYR A 64 6.54 -7.49 9.04
CA TYR A 64 6.02 -8.84 9.15
C TYR A 64 6.46 -9.47 10.47
N ARG A 65 5.51 -9.90 11.27
CA ARG A 65 5.76 -10.66 12.48
C ARG A 65 5.44 -12.12 12.24
N HIS A 66 6.42 -12.96 12.43
CA HIS A 66 6.30 -14.41 12.37
C HIS A 66 6.51 -15.03 13.75
N ASN A 67 5.61 -15.91 14.14
CA ASN A 67 5.76 -16.69 15.35
C ASN A 67 6.50 -18.00 15.04
N GLN A 68 7.68 -18.18 15.60
CA GLN A 68 8.45 -19.38 15.34
C GLN A 68 8.01 -20.57 16.22
N THR A 69 7.85 -20.37 17.50
CA THR A 69 7.32 -21.36 18.47
C THR A 69 7.25 -20.74 19.88
N GLY A 70 6.11 -20.86 20.53
CA GLY A 70 5.93 -20.36 21.89
C GLY A 70 5.79 -18.84 21.98
N THR A 71 6.62 -18.15 22.77
CA THR A 71 6.56 -16.71 23.01
C THR A 71 7.59 -15.91 22.19
N ASN A 72 8.30 -16.56 21.29
CA ASN A 72 9.34 -15.92 20.49
C ASN A 72 8.76 -15.44 19.17
N TYR A 73 8.87 -14.13 18.92
CA TYR A 73 8.44 -13.48 17.70
C TYR A 73 9.66 -12.96 16.94
N ASP A 74 9.70 -13.25 15.63
CA ASP A 74 10.59 -12.55 14.72
C ASP A 74 9.82 -11.45 14.01
N VAL A 75 10.36 -10.24 14.04
CA VAL A 75 9.82 -9.10 13.30
C VAL A 75 10.79 -8.74 12.18
N HIS A 76 10.33 -8.91 10.97
CA HIS A 76 11.07 -8.54 9.77
C HIS A 76 10.55 -7.20 9.28
N LYS A 77 11.47 -6.25 9.06
CA LYS A 77 11.16 -4.94 8.46
C LYS A 77 11.96 -4.82 7.17
N TYR A 78 11.27 -4.50 6.08
CA TYR A 78 11.89 -4.36 4.77
C TYR A 78 11.03 -3.46 3.88
N THR A 79 11.58 -3.09 2.73
CA THR A 79 10.85 -2.40 1.68
C THR A 79 10.59 -3.36 0.53
N THR A 80 9.38 -3.37 0.02
CA THR A 80 8.98 -4.12 -1.17
C THR A 80 8.47 -3.19 -2.26
N THR A 81 8.55 -3.64 -3.49
CA THR A 81 7.90 -3.01 -4.64
C THR A 81 6.83 -3.96 -5.20
N ALA A 82 5.85 -3.41 -5.88
CA ALA A 82 4.83 -4.16 -6.60
C ALA A 82 4.48 -3.47 -7.90
N ASP A 83 4.04 -4.24 -8.89
CA ASP A 83 3.37 -3.69 -10.07
C ASP A 83 1.95 -3.29 -9.69
N VAL A 84 1.45 -2.19 -10.26
CA VAL A 84 0.09 -1.72 -10.06
C VAL A 84 -0.58 -1.54 -11.41
N ALA A 85 -1.75 -2.16 -11.57
CA ALA A 85 -2.64 -1.93 -12.69
C ALA A 85 -3.96 -1.34 -12.18
N ALA A 86 -4.46 -0.33 -12.85
CA ALA A 86 -5.73 0.31 -12.51
C ALA A 86 -6.72 0.24 -13.65
N SER A 87 -7.99 0.12 -13.30
CA SER A 87 -9.11 0.34 -14.20
C SER A 87 -10.04 1.38 -13.62
N PHE A 88 -10.53 2.29 -14.45
CA PHE A 88 -11.52 3.30 -14.09
C PHE A 88 -12.71 3.21 -15.03
N THR A 89 -13.91 3.34 -14.50
CA THR A 89 -15.16 3.47 -15.24
C THR A 89 -15.86 4.75 -14.79
N TRP A 90 -15.99 5.69 -15.70
CA TRP A 90 -16.54 7.02 -15.45
C TRP A 90 -18.05 7.03 -15.62
N GLY A 91 -18.73 7.78 -14.78
CA GLY A 91 -20.18 8.00 -14.82
C GLY A 91 -20.54 9.43 -14.42
N THR A 92 -21.79 9.81 -14.64
CA THR A 92 -22.30 11.17 -14.35
C THR A 92 -22.31 11.51 -12.85
N SER A 93 -22.22 10.52 -11.97
CA SER A 93 -22.26 10.70 -10.50
C SER A 93 -20.91 10.41 -9.83
N GLY A 94 -19.85 10.23 -10.63
CA GLY A 94 -18.53 9.85 -10.15
C GLY A 94 -17.99 8.65 -10.93
N TYR A 95 -17.03 7.96 -10.37
CA TYR A 95 -16.37 6.82 -11.01
C TYR A 95 -16.12 5.68 -10.02
N SER A 96 -15.93 4.51 -10.59
CA SER A 96 -15.54 3.31 -9.89
C SER A 96 -14.42 2.58 -10.65
N GLY A 97 -13.76 1.65 -9.99
CA GLY A 97 -12.70 0.90 -10.62
C GLY A 97 -12.02 -0.09 -9.68
N SER A 98 -10.84 -0.54 -10.08
CA SER A 98 -9.98 -1.39 -9.26
C SER A 98 -8.53 -0.97 -9.37
N LEU A 99 -7.77 -1.27 -8.33
CA LEU A 99 -6.32 -1.27 -8.29
C LEU A 99 -5.86 -2.70 -7.99
N ASP A 100 -5.08 -3.26 -8.89
CA ASP A 100 -4.50 -4.59 -8.77
C ASP A 100 -3.01 -4.46 -8.46
N PHE A 101 -2.59 -4.94 -7.29
CA PHE A 101 -1.21 -4.97 -6.85
C PHE A 101 -0.68 -6.39 -7.03
N THR A 102 0.41 -6.54 -7.80
CA THR A 102 0.97 -7.83 -8.19
C THR A 102 2.49 -7.81 -8.18
N ASN A 103 3.12 -8.96 -8.38
CA ASN A 103 4.57 -9.08 -8.57
C ASN A 103 5.40 -8.41 -7.45
N PHE A 104 5.03 -8.70 -6.21
CA PHE A 104 5.78 -8.18 -5.06
C PHE A 104 7.23 -8.67 -5.09
N ASP A 105 8.19 -7.73 -5.02
CA ASP A 105 9.62 -8.04 -4.88
C ASP A 105 9.94 -8.38 -3.41
N ASP A 106 9.31 -9.44 -2.94
CA ASP A 106 9.52 -9.95 -1.59
C ASP A 106 10.77 -10.84 -1.56
N LYS A 107 11.90 -10.22 -1.30
CA LYS A 107 13.19 -10.94 -1.17
C LYS A 107 13.26 -11.80 0.09
N ASN A 108 12.26 -11.71 0.95
CA ASN A 108 12.21 -12.50 2.18
C ASN A 108 11.43 -13.79 1.94
N THR A 109 12.13 -14.93 2.00
CA THR A 109 11.55 -16.27 1.83
C THR A 109 10.44 -16.59 2.85
N ILE A 110 10.39 -15.88 3.98
CA ILE A 110 9.35 -16.03 5.00
C ILE A 110 8.02 -15.46 4.48
N VAL A 111 8.05 -14.33 3.79
CA VAL A 111 6.85 -13.71 3.20
C VAL A 111 6.39 -14.50 1.98
N ALA A 112 7.29 -15.01 1.17
CA ALA A 112 6.96 -15.95 0.10
C ALA A 112 6.27 -17.21 0.63
N ASN A 113 6.63 -17.69 1.82
CA ASN A 113 5.95 -18.79 2.50
C ASN A 113 4.62 -18.36 3.15
N ALA A 114 4.42 -17.09 3.46
CA ALA A 114 3.12 -16.53 3.83
C ALA A 114 2.16 -16.48 2.63
N GLY A 115 2.72 -16.60 1.40
CA GLY A 115 1.99 -16.75 0.14
C GLY A 115 1.24 -15.47 -0.29
N PHE A 116 1.65 -14.30 0.15
CA PHE A 116 1.10 -13.02 -0.26
C PHE A 116 1.67 -12.63 -1.62
N THR A 117 0.90 -12.81 -2.69
CA THR A 117 1.38 -12.60 -4.06
C THR A 117 0.67 -11.48 -4.81
N ALA A 118 -0.58 -11.19 -4.47
CA ALA A 118 -1.39 -10.19 -5.15
C ALA A 118 -2.62 -9.80 -4.32
N PHE A 119 -3.14 -8.60 -4.53
CA PHE A 119 -4.45 -8.20 -4.04
C PHE A 119 -5.07 -7.13 -4.93
N THR A 120 -6.42 -7.09 -4.90
CA THR A 120 -7.22 -6.11 -5.61
C THR A 120 -7.99 -5.24 -4.60
N VAL A 121 -8.03 -3.96 -4.84
CA VAL A 121 -8.82 -2.98 -4.08
C VAL A 121 -9.85 -2.35 -5.02
N ALA A 122 -11.13 -2.50 -4.72
CA ALA A 122 -12.19 -1.78 -5.41
C ALA A 122 -12.18 -0.31 -4.96
N ILE A 123 -12.24 0.61 -5.90
CA ILE A 123 -12.17 2.05 -5.66
C ILE A 123 -13.43 2.77 -6.12
N THR A 124 -13.75 3.88 -5.44
CA THR A 124 -14.81 4.81 -5.85
C THR A 124 -14.37 6.25 -5.58
N GLY A 125 -14.80 7.15 -6.44
CA GLY A 125 -14.55 8.59 -6.30
C GLY A 125 -15.66 9.42 -6.96
N THR A 126 -15.79 10.66 -6.53
CA THR A 126 -16.76 11.62 -7.06
C THR A 126 -16.12 12.92 -7.55
N ASP A 127 -14.88 13.14 -7.15
CA ASP A 127 -14.04 14.27 -7.55
C ASP A 127 -12.65 13.76 -7.98
N HIS A 128 -11.62 14.59 -7.90
CA HIS A 128 -10.26 14.15 -8.20
C HIS A 128 -9.68 13.14 -7.19
N THR A 129 -10.38 12.84 -6.11
CA THR A 129 -9.93 11.88 -5.10
C THR A 129 -10.77 10.61 -5.10
N TYR A 130 -10.18 9.51 -4.65
CA TYR A 130 -10.87 8.25 -4.47
C TYR A 130 -10.36 7.51 -3.23
N THR A 131 -11.19 6.61 -2.78
CA THR A 131 -10.84 5.65 -1.72
C THR A 131 -11.28 4.26 -2.09
N GLY A 132 -10.68 3.28 -1.47
CA GLY A 132 -11.05 1.89 -1.68
C GLY A 132 -10.63 1.00 -0.53
N ASN A 133 -11.32 -0.12 -0.40
CA ASN A 133 -11.02 -1.16 0.56
C ASN A 133 -11.18 -2.53 -0.10
N SER A 134 -10.25 -3.43 0.20
CA SER A 134 -10.39 -4.85 -0.07
C SER A 134 -10.89 -5.52 1.20
N THR A 135 -11.99 -6.25 1.11
CA THR A 135 -12.58 -6.98 2.25
C THR A 135 -12.44 -8.49 2.10
N THR A 136 -11.82 -8.92 1.01
CA THR A 136 -11.57 -10.34 0.78
C THR A 136 -10.32 -10.78 1.53
N SER A 137 -10.34 -12.01 2.02
CA SER A 137 -9.13 -12.71 2.43
C SER A 137 -8.11 -12.61 1.31
N LEU A 138 -7.04 -11.85 1.53
CA LEU A 138 -5.99 -11.64 0.53
C LEU A 138 -5.24 -12.95 0.25
N GLN A 139 -5.40 -13.92 1.13
CA GLN A 139 -4.90 -15.29 0.98
C GLN A 139 -5.54 -16.27 1.95
N ASN A 140 -5.44 -17.58 1.63
CA ASN A 140 -5.89 -18.68 2.49
C ASN A 140 -5.42 -18.48 3.92
N ASP A 141 -6.32 -18.57 4.88
CA ASP A 141 -6.09 -18.45 6.31
C ASP A 141 -5.67 -17.06 6.85
N TRP A 142 -5.60 -16.03 6.00
CA TRP A 142 -5.36 -14.66 6.44
C TRP A 142 -6.65 -13.84 6.46
N LEU A 143 -6.84 -13.09 7.52
CA LEU A 143 -7.94 -12.12 7.70
C LEU A 143 -7.40 -10.70 7.62
N GLY A 144 -8.30 -9.76 7.36
CA GLY A 144 -7.96 -8.34 7.22
C GLY A 144 -8.06 -7.90 5.78
N GLY A 145 -7.39 -6.82 5.41
CA GLY A 145 -7.54 -6.25 4.08
C GLY A 145 -6.51 -5.21 3.73
N ALA A 146 -6.70 -4.65 2.55
CA ALA A 146 -5.96 -3.50 2.06
C ALA A 146 -6.90 -2.31 1.91
N SER A 147 -6.37 -1.12 2.05
CA SER A 147 -7.07 0.15 1.78
C SER A 147 -6.19 1.07 0.96
N VAL A 148 -6.83 1.89 0.14
CA VAL A 148 -6.18 2.92 -0.65
C VAL A 148 -6.88 4.27 -0.49
N ALA A 149 -6.12 5.34 -0.63
CA ALA A 149 -6.61 6.67 -0.83
C ALA A 149 -5.70 7.36 -1.86
N GLY A 150 -6.28 7.86 -2.94
CA GLY A 150 -5.54 8.40 -4.06
C GLY A 150 -6.21 9.59 -4.71
N ALA A 151 -5.53 10.14 -5.69
CA ALA A 151 -6.00 11.25 -6.51
C ALA A 151 -5.66 11.02 -7.99
N LEU A 152 -6.41 11.70 -8.83
CA LEU A 152 -6.19 11.79 -10.27
C LEU A 152 -5.41 13.06 -10.56
N TYR A 153 -4.39 12.96 -11.39
CA TYR A 153 -3.51 14.05 -11.80
C TYR A 153 -3.58 14.22 -13.30
N GLY A 154 -3.40 15.44 -13.77
CA GLY A 154 -3.44 15.80 -15.17
C GLY A 154 -3.68 17.29 -15.37
N ASP A 155 -3.87 17.70 -16.61
CA ASP A 155 -4.20 19.08 -16.97
C ASP A 155 -5.69 19.24 -17.33
N THR A 156 -6.18 18.45 -18.28
CA THR A 156 -7.56 18.48 -18.76
C THR A 156 -8.23 17.11 -18.79
N SER A 157 -7.48 16.07 -18.44
CA SER A 157 -7.91 14.67 -18.38
C SER A 157 -7.11 13.92 -17.31
N PRO A 158 -7.61 12.80 -16.79
CA PRO A 158 -6.83 11.95 -15.91
C PRO A 158 -5.73 11.23 -16.69
N ASP A 159 -4.52 11.74 -16.61
CA ASP A 159 -3.35 11.17 -17.30
C ASP A 159 -2.53 10.29 -16.36
N GLU A 160 -2.60 10.58 -15.04
CA GLU A 160 -1.89 9.88 -14.00
C GLU A 160 -2.76 9.71 -12.76
N SER A 161 -2.40 8.75 -11.94
CA SER A 161 -3.02 8.59 -10.62
C SER A 161 -2.01 8.08 -9.62
N GLY A 162 -2.20 8.46 -8.37
CA GLY A 162 -1.33 8.01 -7.29
C GLY A 162 -1.94 8.24 -5.92
N GLY A 163 -1.38 7.57 -4.95
CA GLY A 163 -1.88 7.67 -3.60
C GLY A 163 -1.12 6.78 -2.62
N ARG A 164 -1.71 6.61 -1.46
CA ARG A 164 -1.19 5.71 -0.43
C ARG A 164 -1.95 4.39 -0.44
N VAL A 165 -1.25 3.33 -0.06
CA VAL A 165 -1.77 1.99 0.15
C VAL A 165 -1.40 1.52 1.55
N ASN A 166 -2.35 0.90 2.24
CA ASN A 166 -2.14 0.23 3.51
C ASN A 166 -2.64 -1.20 3.40
N VAL A 167 -1.87 -2.15 3.90
CA VAL A 167 -2.24 -3.55 4.05
C VAL A 167 -2.13 -3.91 5.53
N ASN A 168 -3.15 -4.54 6.06
CA ASN A 168 -3.15 -5.05 7.43
C ASN A 168 -3.86 -6.39 7.44
N ILE A 169 -3.08 -7.46 7.52
CA ILE A 169 -3.60 -8.82 7.52
C ILE A 169 -2.95 -9.65 8.64
N TYR A 170 -3.68 -10.64 9.11
CA TYR A 170 -3.24 -11.57 10.15
C TYR A 170 -3.79 -12.97 9.87
N LYS A 171 -3.13 -13.98 10.40
CA LYS A 171 -3.50 -15.39 10.18
C LYS A 171 -4.66 -15.80 11.08
N SER A 172 -5.72 -16.39 10.50
CA SER A 172 -6.97 -16.66 11.22
C SER A 172 -6.88 -17.74 12.30
N GLY A 173 -5.96 -18.68 12.18
CA GLY A 173 -5.76 -19.75 13.15
C GLY A 173 -5.03 -19.33 14.43
N ASP A 174 -4.51 -18.11 14.45
CA ASP A 174 -3.61 -17.63 15.50
C ASP A 174 -4.30 -16.69 16.50
N ILE A 175 -5.56 -16.34 16.27
CA ILE A 175 -6.31 -15.42 17.15
C ILE A 175 -6.71 -16.14 18.43
N GLY A 176 -6.17 -15.67 19.55
CA GLY A 176 -6.55 -16.14 20.89
C GLY A 176 -5.74 -17.33 21.42
N THR A 177 -4.79 -17.85 20.69
CA THR A 177 -3.78 -18.76 21.21
C THR A 177 -2.60 -17.99 21.76
N ALA A 178 -2.29 -18.17 23.02
CA ALA A 178 -1.11 -17.52 23.62
C ALA A 178 0.14 -17.93 22.84
N GLY A 179 0.69 -17.01 22.07
CA GLY A 179 1.97 -17.17 21.39
C GLY A 179 1.96 -17.25 19.88
N ALA A 180 0.81 -17.11 19.18
CA ALA A 180 0.78 -17.30 17.75
C ALA A 180 -0.07 -16.26 17.02
N ASN A 181 0.51 -15.16 16.62
CA ASN A 181 -0.21 -14.21 15.77
C ASN A 181 0.75 -13.70 14.70
N ASP A 182 0.82 -14.41 13.58
CA ASP A 182 1.48 -13.87 12.42
C ASP A 182 0.67 -12.68 11.91
N PHE A 183 1.32 -11.55 11.69
CA PHE A 183 0.68 -10.44 11.03
C PHE A 183 1.63 -9.79 10.02
N TYR A 184 1.02 -9.22 8.99
CA TYR A 184 1.69 -8.47 7.95
C TYR A 184 1.05 -7.09 7.86
N MET A 185 1.88 -6.08 8.00
CA MET A 185 1.50 -4.69 7.81
C MET A 185 2.39 -4.09 6.73
N ALA A 186 1.79 -3.47 5.73
CA ALA A 186 2.52 -2.70 4.74
C ALA A 186 1.89 -1.32 4.58
N GLU A 187 2.72 -0.31 4.46
CA GLU A 187 2.30 1.05 4.19
C GLU A 187 3.21 1.65 3.13
N GLY A 188 2.62 2.28 2.13
CA GLY A 188 3.37 2.86 1.04
C GLY A 188 2.56 3.75 0.13
N ILE A 189 3.16 4.02 -1.00
CA ILE A 189 2.58 4.79 -2.10
C ILE A 189 2.59 3.98 -3.38
N TYR A 190 1.69 4.37 -4.29
CA TYR A 190 1.69 3.92 -5.67
C TYR A 190 1.55 5.12 -6.62
N LEU A 191 2.03 4.93 -7.84
CA LEU A 191 1.95 5.88 -8.93
C LEU A 191 1.79 5.12 -10.25
N ILE A 192 0.85 5.55 -11.06
CA ILE A 192 0.42 4.92 -12.31
C ILE A 192 0.14 5.99 -13.38
N ASP A 193 0.43 5.68 -14.63
CA ASP A 193 0.23 6.49 -15.84
C ASP A 193 -0.34 5.67 -17.01
#